data_ad2e44007f251265a116708e369cb351
#
_entry.id   ad2e44007f251265a116708e369cb351
#
_cell.length_a   1.000
_cell.length_b   1.000
_cell.length_c   1.000
_cell.angle_alpha   90.00
_cell.angle_beta   90.00
_cell.angle_gamma   90.00
#
_symmetry.space_group_name_H-M   'P 1'
#
loop_
_entity.id
_entity.type
_entity.pdbx_description
1 polymer ?
#
loop_
_entity_poly.entity_id
_entity_poly.type
_entity_poly.pdbx_seq_one_letter_code
_entity_poly.pdbx_strand_id
1 'polypeptide(L)'
;MFHQKSPRKALRLVGIGVLALMLIVAWASKAPARSSPFEPLAVFARALSYIELAYVEPIDQQKLVEGAIRGLAGALDPHSAFLDRDEYEILKGDAEGRFAGIGVEVSLRDGWLTILSVFEGGPAAQAGLQPGDRFLSIEGEDARDVRLYDAVRRIRGEPGTRVKVSIRREGLEKEIERTLTRAFIDVDPIEMQVFDDGVVYIRVKAFQDGTARLLSKALDEAVDQCKERGGVKGLLMDLRDNGGGLLQEAVWVSDEFLTAGVIVSTRGRDGKIISEYKARRAGTRPKWPIVVLINENTASAAEIVSGALRDHGRAVLVGVRSFGKGSVQNIFELPGGSALKLTTSRYYTPSGRSIQAEGVTPNLLAEQPRGDDEPEPLREEGLEGHLAAQSAPTSPEEASITEAPLPRAPSPAIFSDDLQAQRAYAVLKSRIGR
;
A
#
# COMPACT_ATOMS: atom_id res chain seq x y z
N MET A 1 92.56 -6.22 -25.31
CA MET A 1 92.21 -5.09 -24.41
C MET A 1 90.82 -5.40 -23.80
N PHE A 2 90.80 -6.10 -22.66
CA PHE A 2 89.55 -6.47 -21.99
C PHE A 2 89.21 -5.50 -20.91
N HIS A 3 88.07 -4.80 -21.05
CA HIS A 3 87.60 -3.83 -20.08
C HIS A 3 86.89 -4.57 -18.93
N GLN A 4 87.54 -4.64 -17.80
CA GLN A 4 87.05 -5.24 -16.55
C GLN A 4 86.01 -4.32 -15.93
N LYS A 5 84.67 -4.66 -16.09
CA LYS A 5 83.58 -3.91 -15.42
C LYS A 5 83.64 -4.17 -13.92
N SER A 6 83.84 -3.13 -13.17
CA SER A 6 83.99 -3.14 -11.71
C SER A 6 82.77 -3.78 -11.01
N PRO A 7 83.00 -4.79 -10.12
CA PRO A 7 81.92 -5.56 -9.45
C PRO A 7 81.04 -4.68 -8.48
N ARG A 8 81.58 -3.49 -8.10
CA ARG A 8 80.93 -2.57 -7.20
C ARG A 8 79.65 -1.89 -7.80
N LYS A 9 79.60 -1.75 -9.14
CA LYS A 9 78.39 -1.21 -9.81
C LYS A 9 77.27 -2.22 -9.89
N ALA A 10 77.58 -3.49 -10.09
CA ALA A 10 76.59 -4.56 -10.11
C ALA A 10 75.93 -4.76 -8.73
N LEU A 11 76.72 -4.71 -7.66
CA LEU A 11 76.22 -4.87 -6.29
C LEU A 11 75.29 -3.74 -5.85
N ARG A 12 75.55 -2.48 -6.30
CA ARG A 12 74.70 -1.34 -6.04
C ARG A 12 73.36 -1.43 -6.78
N LEU A 13 73.29 -1.91 -8.00
CA LEU A 13 72.10 -2.12 -8.78
C LEU A 13 71.19 -3.21 -8.19
N VAL A 14 71.80 -4.29 -7.69
CA VAL A 14 71.05 -5.38 -7.00
C VAL A 14 70.46 -4.88 -5.67
N GLY A 15 71.21 -4.08 -4.90
CA GLY A 15 70.71 -3.48 -3.66
C GLY A 15 69.55 -2.53 -3.85
N ILE A 16 69.59 -1.69 -4.91
CA ILE A 16 68.46 -0.77 -5.26
C ILE A 16 67.23 -1.56 -5.71
N GLY A 17 67.44 -2.66 -6.49
CA GLY A 17 66.35 -3.54 -6.93
C GLY A 17 65.64 -4.23 -5.76
N VAL A 18 66.38 -4.74 -4.77
CA VAL A 18 65.82 -5.36 -3.56
C VAL A 18 65.06 -4.37 -2.69
N LEU A 19 65.62 -3.15 -2.54
CA LEU A 19 64.95 -2.09 -1.78
C LEU A 19 63.64 -1.61 -2.44
N ALA A 20 63.64 -1.48 -3.77
CA ALA A 20 62.43 -1.16 -4.54
C ALA A 20 61.38 -2.26 -4.43
N LEU A 21 61.81 -3.55 -4.48
CA LEU A 21 60.88 -4.69 -4.31
C LEU A 21 60.28 -4.72 -2.89
N MET A 22 61.09 -4.44 -1.84
CA MET A 22 60.59 -4.34 -0.46
C MET A 22 59.61 -3.18 -0.28
N LEU A 23 59.87 -2.03 -0.92
CA LEU A 23 58.94 -0.90 -0.88
C LEU A 23 57.64 -1.19 -1.61
N ILE A 24 57.66 -1.87 -2.73
CA ILE A 24 56.49 -2.33 -3.48
C ILE A 24 55.67 -3.35 -2.65
N VAL A 25 56.33 -4.29 -2.00
CA VAL A 25 55.64 -5.28 -1.11
C VAL A 25 55.04 -4.58 0.13
N ALA A 26 55.75 -3.62 0.73
CA ALA A 26 55.29 -2.83 1.85
C ALA A 26 54.13 -1.89 1.45
N TRP A 27 54.09 -1.43 0.20
CA TRP A 27 53.00 -0.60 -0.31
C TRP A 27 51.76 -1.44 -0.67
N ALA A 28 51.95 -2.64 -1.24
CA ALA A 28 50.89 -3.60 -1.52
C ALA A 28 50.22 -4.12 -0.24
N SER A 29 50.97 -4.25 0.87
CA SER A 29 50.43 -4.67 2.17
C SER A 29 49.63 -3.55 2.91
N LYS A 30 49.70 -2.31 2.42
CA LYS A 30 48.90 -1.17 2.94
C LYS A 30 47.62 -0.89 2.12
N ALA A 31 47.32 -1.68 1.09
CA ALA A 31 46.02 -1.63 0.46
C ALA A 31 44.95 -1.94 1.53
N PRO A 32 43.93 -1.08 1.73
CA PRO A 32 42.87 -1.38 2.67
C PRO A 32 42.30 -2.74 2.29
N ALA A 33 42.37 -3.71 3.20
CA ALA A 33 41.75 -4.99 3.01
C ALA A 33 40.28 -4.69 2.65
N ARG A 34 39.88 -4.97 1.41
CA ARG A 34 38.46 -4.96 1.06
C ARG A 34 37.80 -5.93 2.03
N SER A 35 37.02 -5.41 2.97
CA SER A 35 36.22 -6.24 3.87
C SER A 35 35.47 -7.24 2.99
N SER A 36 35.66 -8.51 3.26
CA SER A 36 34.94 -9.55 2.54
C SER A 36 33.44 -9.31 2.73
N PRO A 37 32.63 -9.31 1.67
CA PRO A 37 31.17 -9.17 1.82
C PRO A 37 30.58 -10.30 2.68
N PHE A 38 31.34 -11.34 2.97
CA PHE A 38 30.96 -12.46 3.84
C PHE A 38 31.36 -12.29 5.31
N GLU A 39 32.12 -11.24 5.67
CA GLU A 39 32.53 -11.02 7.06
C GLU A 39 31.33 -10.81 8.03
N PRO A 40 30.31 -10.00 7.68
CA PRO A 40 29.08 -9.92 8.49
C PRO A 40 28.33 -11.24 8.60
N LEU A 41 28.33 -12.05 7.54
CA LEU A 41 27.68 -13.36 7.53
C LEU A 41 28.40 -14.34 8.47
N ALA A 42 29.73 -14.27 8.57
CA ALA A 42 30.52 -15.08 9.49
C ALA A 42 30.23 -14.72 10.95
N VAL A 43 30.00 -13.43 11.27
CA VAL A 43 29.56 -12.98 12.60
C VAL A 43 28.18 -13.53 12.93
N PHE A 44 27.25 -13.44 11.99
CA PHE A 44 25.89 -14.01 12.15
C PHE A 44 25.92 -15.52 12.40
N ALA A 45 26.65 -16.27 11.59
CA ALA A 45 26.78 -17.73 11.75
C ALA A 45 27.38 -18.11 13.11
N ARG A 46 28.38 -17.36 13.58
CA ARG A 46 29.00 -17.59 14.90
C ARG A 46 28.04 -17.29 16.03
N ALA A 47 27.27 -16.21 15.93
CA ALA A 47 26.25 -15.88 16.94
C ALA A 47 25.18 -17.00 17.03
N LEU A 48 24.70 -17.49 15.88
CA LEU A 48 23.76 -18.60 15.82
C LEU A 48 24.33 -19.85 16.48
N SER A 49 25.58 -20.23 16.16
CA SER A 49 26.27 -21.36 16.81
C SER A 49 26.38 -21.20 18.32
N TYR A 50 26.70 -20.02 18.83
CA TYR A 50 26.75 -19.79 20.28
C TYR A 50 25.38 -19.94 20.94
N ILE A 51 24.32 -19.47 20.32
CA ILE A 51 22.96 -19.64 20.80
C ILE A 51 22.61 -21.12 20.85
N GLU A 52 22.88 -21.88 19.79
CA GLU A 52 22.63 -23.32 19.72
C GLU A 52 23.37 -24.12 20.79
N LEU A 53 24.63 -23.76 21.07
CA LEU A 53 25.48 -24.51 21.97
C LEU A 53 25.36 -24.12 23.42
N ALA A 54 25.00 -22.87 23.72
CA ALA A 54 25.12 -22.32 25.08
C ALA A 54 23.81 -21.79 25.67
N TYR A 55 22.73 -21.71 24.92
CA TYR A 55 21.45 -21.27 25.48
C TYR A 55 20.91 -22.29 26.48
N VAL A 56 20.30 -21.81 27.56
CA VAL A 56 19.90 -22.62 28.72
C VAL A 56 18.77 -23.60 28.45
N GLU A 57 17.93 -23.31 27.45
CA GLU A 57 16.78 -24.15 27.10
C GLU A 57 16.91 -24.68 25.66
N PRO A 58 16.20 -25.78 25.32
CA PRO A 58 16.11 -26.24 23.92
C PRO A 58 15.58 -25.15 23.00
N ILE A 59 16.23 -24.98 21.87
CA ILE A 59 15.87 -23.96 20.87
C ILE A 59 15.29 -24.60 19.62
N ASP A 60 14.39 -23.87 18.99
CA ASP A 60 13.89 -24.14 17.65
C ASP A 60 14.73 -23.31 16.66
N GLN A 61 15.64 -23.97 15.94
CA GLN A 61 16.54 -23.32 14.99
C GLN A 61 15.75 -22.60 13.88
N GLN A 62 14.63 -23.18 13.41
CA GLN A 62 13.82 -22.57 12.37
C GLN A 62 13.24 -21.22 12.83
N LYS A 63 12.68 -21.18 14.04
CA LYS A 63 12.16 -19.93 14.63
C LYS A 63 13.23 -18.86 14.80
N LEU A 64 14.46 -19.26 15.16
CA LEU A 64 15.57 -18.30 15.28
C LEU A 64 15.93 -17.70 13.92
N VAL A 65 16.02 -18.53 12.87
CA VAL A 65 16.33 -18.07 11.51
C VAL A 65 15.20 -17.19 10.98
N GLU A 66 13.95 -17.57 11.15
CA GLU A 66 12.79 -16.74 10.77
C GLU A 66 12.80 -15.41 11.50
N GLY A 67 13.07 -15.40 12.82
CA GLY A 67 13.20 -14.17 13.60
C GLY A 67 14.33 -13.26 13.11
N ALA A 68 15.45 -13.84 12.70
CA ALA A 68 16.55 -13.10 12.12
C ALA A 68 16.18 -12.47 10.75
N ILE A 69 15.51 -13.23 9.87
CA ILE A 69 15.05 -12.71 8.58
C ILE A 69 14.00 -11.60 8.76
N ARG A 70 13.07 -11.75 9.72
CA ARG A 70 12.12 -10.68 10.10
C ARG A 70 12.85 -9.41 10.53
N GLY A 71 13.91 -9.54 11.36
CA GLY A 71 14.75 -8.41 11.76
C GLY A 71 15.46 -7.75 10.59
N LEU A 72 16.00 -8.53 9.65
CA LEU A 72 16.62 -8.00 8.43
C LEU A 72 15.63 -7.22 7.56
N ALA A 73 14.44 -7.77 7.35
CA ALA A 73 13.41 -7.11 6.54
C ALA A 73 12.90 -5.84 7.22
N GLY A 74 12.61 -5.90 8.53
CA GLY A 74 12.11 -4.76 9.32
C GLY A 74 13.10 -3.61 9.48
N ALA A 75 14.39 -3.85 9.26
CA ALA A 75 15.41 -2.79 9.27
C ALA A 75 15.47 -1.97 7.96
N LEU A 76 14.69 -2.32 6.92
CA LEU A 76 14.74 -1.66 5.63
C LEU A 76 13.72 -0.52 5.50
N ASP A 77 12.45 -0.84 5.69
CA ASP A 77 11.32 0.08 5.59
C ASP A 77 10.05 -0.57 6.20
N PRO A 78 8.97 0.21 6.49
CA PRO A 78 7.78 -0.34 7.16
C PRO A 78 6.94 -1.29 6.29
N HIS A 79 7.24 -1.41 5.00
CA HIS A 79 6.50 -2.24 4.05
C HIS A 79 7.22 -3.53 3.67
N SER A 80 8.54 -3.61 3.90
CA SER A 80 9.32 -4.83 3.72
C SER A 80 9.13 -5.77 4.89
N ALA A 81 8.83 -7.05 4.63
CA ALA A 81 8.56 -8.04 5.67
C ALA A 81 8.93 -9.45 5.23
N PHE A 82 9.35 -10.27 6.18
CA PHE A 82 9.31 -11.72 6.03
C PHE A 82 7.90 -12.19 6.36
N LEU A 83 7.35 -13.03 5.51
CA LEU A 83 6.06 -13.67 5.66
C LEU A 83 6.29 -15.16 5.88
N ASP A 84 5.81 -15.71 6.98
CA ASP A 84 5.72 -17.15 7.10
C ASP A 84 4.67 -17.72 6.13
N ARG A 85 4.51 -19.03 6.13
CA ARG A 85 3.61 -19.70 5.20
C ARG A 85 2.17 -19.17 5.31
N ASP A 86 1.68 -19.03 6.54
CA ASP A 86 0.28 -18.64 6.77
C ASP A 86 0.05 -17.17 6.42
N GLU A 87 1.00 -16.29 6.79
CA GLU A 87 1.00 -14.88 6.41
C GLU A 87 1.05 -14.69 4.89
N TYR A 88 1.81 -15.54 4.19
CA TYR A 88 1.88 -15.48 2.73
C TYR A 88 0.60 -15.97 2.05
N GLU A 89 -0.03 -17.04 2.53
CA GLU A 89 -1.33 -17.50 2.01
C GLU A 89 -2.45 -16.46 2.26
N ILE A 90 -2.43 -15.78 3.41
CA ILE A 90 -3.34 -14.66 3.69
C ILE A 90 -3.13 -13.52 2.66
N LEU A 91 -1.87 -13.14 2.41
CA LEU A 91 -1.57 -12.09 1.42
C LEU A 91 -2.04 -12.45 0.01
N LYS A 92 -1.90 -13.71 -0.41
CA LYS A 92 -2.43 -14.21 -1.69
C LYS A 92 -3.96 -14.10 -1.74
N GLY A 93 -4.62 -14.56 -0.68
CA GLY A 93 -6.07 -14.47 -0.57
C GLY A 93 -6.57 -13.03 -0.67
N ASP A 94 -5.92 -12.10 0.03
CA ASP A 94 -6.25 -10.67 -0.02
C ASP A 94 -6.10 -10.11 -1.45
N ALA A 95 -5.04 -10.50 -2.17
CA ALA A 95 -4.85 -10.08 -3.57
C ALA A 95 -5.92 -10.65 -4.52
N GLU A 96 -6.42 -11.85 -4.25
CA GLU A 96 -7.51 -12.49 -4.96
C GLU A 96 -8.92 -11.99 -4.54
N GLY A 97 -8.99 -11.07 -3.56
CA GLY A 97 -10.24 -10.55 -3.02
C GLY A 97 -10.95 -11.52 -2.07
N ARG A 98 -10.26 -12.55 -1.62
CA ARG A 98 -10.75 -13.53 -0.67
C ARG A 98 -10.10 -13.31 0.69
N PHE A 99 -10.84 -12.75 1.61
CA PHE A 99 -10.35 -12.49 2.97
C PHE A 99 -10.67 -13.68 3.87
N ALA A 100 -9.64 -14.35 4.37
CA ALA A 100 -9.83 -15.44 5.32
C ALA A 100 -10.00 -14.89 6.73
N GLY A 101 -11.20 -15.01 7.31
CA GLY A 101 -11.55 -14.50 8.62
C GLY A 101 -13.00 -14.71 9.00
N ILE A 102 -13.52 -13.84 9.86
CA ILE A 102 -14.91 -13.93 10.34
C ILE A 102 -15.89 -13.03 9.58
N GLY A 103 -15.42 -12.20 8.64
CA GLY A 103 -16.28 -11.33 7.84
C GLY A 103 -16.75 -10.08 8.60
N VAL A 104 -15.80 -9.34 9.16
CA VAL A 104 -16.02 -8.02 9.79
C VAL A 104 -14.97 -7.03 9.30
N GLU A 105 -15.38 -5.79 9.15
CA GLU A 105 -14.49 -4.64 9.09
C GLU A 105 -14.38 -4.06 10.50
N VAL A 106 -13.16 -3.75 10.93
CA VAL A 106 -12.91 -3.28 12.29
C VAL A 106 -12.02 -2.03 12.30
N SER A 107 -12.19 -1.20 13.33
CA SER A 107 -11.36 -0.05 13.60
C SER A 107 -11.15 0.12 15.11
N LEU A 108 -10.15 0.89 15.50
CA LEU A 108 -9.98 1.31 16.89
C LEU A 108 -10.82 2.56 17.15
N ARG A 109 -11.73 2.50 18.14
CA ARG A 109 -12.51 3.61 18.64
C ARG A 109 -12.42 3.66 20.15
N ASP A 110 -11.95 4.76 20.70
CA ASP A 110 -11.75 4.96 22.16
C ASP A 110 -10.93 3.84 22.81
N GLY A 111 -9.87 3.37 22.13
CA GLY A 111 -9.02 2.26 22.58
C GLY A 111 -9.66 0.86 22.43
N TRP A 112 -10.85 0.75 21.86
CA TRP A 112 -11.55 -0.51 21.63
C TRP A 112 -11.58 -0.91 20.17
N LEU A 113 -11.25 -2.16 19.88
CA LEU A 113 -11.48 -2.76 18.59
C LEU A 113 -12.99 -2.87 18.36
N THR A 114 -13.52 -2.08 17.42
CA THR A 114 -14.96 -1.93 17.18
C THR A 114 -15.31 -2.40 15.79
N ILE A 115 -16.42 -3.15 15.63
CA ILE A 115 -16.94 -3.58 14.33
C ILE A 115 -17.55 -2.36 13.65
N LEU A 116 -17.08 -2.02 12.45
CA LEU A 116 -17.64 -0.99 11.60
C LEU A 116 -18.74 -1.55 10.70
N SER A 117 -18.49 -2.71 10.11
CA SER A 117 -19.43 -3.40 9.24
C SER A 117 -19.29 -4.92 9.38
N VAL A 118 -20.34 -5.63 9.02
CA VAL A 118 -20.39 -7.11 9.00
C VAL A 118 -20.75 -7.54 7.58
N PHE A 119 -19.92 -8.37 7.00
CA PHE A 119 -20.14 -8.89 5.63
C PHE A 119 -21.31 -9.88 5.63
N GLU A 120 -22.28 -9.62 4.76
CA GLU A 120 -23.46 -10.46 4.61
C GLU A 120 -23.07 -11.90 4.22
N GLY A 121 -23.73 -12.87 4.83
CA GLY A 121 -23.42 -14.30 4.62
C GLY A 121 -22.15 -14.81 5.30
N GLY A 122 -21.31 -13.91 5.86
CA GLY A 122 -20.09 -14.29 6.57
C GLY A 122 -20.33 -14.89 7.95
N PRO A 123 -19.28 -15.52 8.56
CA PRO A 123 -19.39 -16.15 9.89
C PRO A 123 -19.87 -15.22 10.98
N ALA A 124 -19.45 -13.96 10.96
CA ALA A 124 -19.86 -12.95 11.94
C ALA A 124 -21.37 -12.62 11.82
N ALA A 125 -21.88 -12.47 10.59
CA ALA A 125 -23.30 -12.25 10.33
C ALA A 125 -24.14 -13.44 10.84
N GLN A 126 -23.72 -14.67 10.54
CA GLN A 126 -24.37 -15.89 11.00
C GLN A 126 -24.37 -16.01 12.53
N ALA A 127 -23.32 -15.53 13.20
CA ALA A 127 -23.22 -15.51 14.66
C ALA A 127 -23.95 -14.33 15.31
N GLY A 128 -24.57 -13.43 14.51
CA GLY A 128 -25.35 -12.29 14.99
C GLY A 128 -24.49 -11.15 15.53
N LEU A 129 -23.23 -11.00 15.08
CA LEU A 129 -22.43 -9.82 15.34
C LEU A 129 -22.99 -8.62 14.55
N GLN A 130 -22.80 -7.41 15.07
CA GLN A 130 -23.39 -6.18 14.51
C GLN A 130 -22.36 -5.04 14.48
N PRO A 131 -22.54 -4.05 13.60
CA PRO A 131 -21.81 -2.80 13.69
C PRO A 131 -21.98 -2.16 15.07
N GLY A 132 -20.89 -1.61 15.62
CA GLY A 132 -20.84 -1.05 16.98
C GLY A 132 -20.43 -2.04 18.07
N ASP A 133 -20.41 -3.36 17.81
CA ASP A 133 -19.91 -4.33 18.78
C ASP A 133 -18.41 -4.08 19.05
N ARG A 134 -18.02 -4.07 20.33
CA ARG A 134 -16.64 -3.87 20.77
C ARG A 134 -16.03 -5.20 21.20
N PHE A 135 -14.89 -5.59 20.66
CA PHE A 135 -14.20 -6.79 21.11
C PHE A 135 -13.60 -6.57 22.50
N LEU A 136 -13.94 -7.43 23.43
CA LEU A 136 -13.34 -7.50 24.77
C LEU A 136 -12.13 -8.42 24.76
N SER A 137 -12.25 -9.58 24.10
CA SER A 137 -11.15 -10.53 23.95
C SER A 137 -11.22 -11.28 22.62
N ILE A 138 -10.06 -11.71 22.14
CA ILE A 138 -9.88 -12.59 20.98
C ILE A 138 -8.97 -13.73 21.42
N GLU A 139 -9.43 -14.98 21.31
CA GLU A 139 -8.72 -16.18 21.81
C GLU A 139 -8.36 -16.09 23.30
N GLY A 140 -9.18 -15.41 24.11
CA GLY A 140 -8.95 -15.20 25.54
C GLY A 140 -7.97 -14.08 25.89
N GLU A 141 -7.33 -13.47 24.91
CA GLU A 141 -6.46 -12.31 25.13
C GLU A 141 -7.25 -11.00 25.01
N ASP A 142 -6.94 -10.05 25.90
CA ASP A 142 -7.60 -8.73 25.91
C ASP A 142 -7.43 -8.02 24.56
N ALA A 143 -8.52 -7.45 24.05
CA ALA A 143 -8.56 -6.72 22.78
C ALA A 143 -8.54 -5.20 23.00
N ARG A 144 -8.37 -4.71 24.23
CA ARG A 144 -8.24 -3.30 24.54
C ARG A 144 -6.82 -2.82 24.30
N ASP A 145 -6.68 -1.63 23.74
CA ASP A 145 -5.40 -0.97 23.45
C ASP A 145 -4.42 -1.82 22.57
N VAL A 146 -4.95 -2.86 21.90
CA VAL A 146 -4.19 -3.69 20.97
C VAL A 146 -4.05 -2.93 19.64
N ARG A 147 -2.86 -2.98 19.03
CA ARG A 147 -2.70 -2.41 17.69
C ARG A 147 -3.65 -3.09 16.72
N LEU A 148 -4.29 -2.29 15.86
CA LEU A 148 -5.28 -2.79 14.89
C LEU A 148 -4.75 -3.98 14.06
N TYR A 149 -3.51 -3.91 13.61
CA TYR A 149 -2.86 -5.00 12.85
C TYR A 149 -2.80 -6.33 13.64
N ASP A 150 -2.41 -6.28 14.91
CA ASP A 150 -2.30 -7.48 15.75
C ASP A 150 -3.69 -8.09 16.03
N ALA A 151 -4.69 -7.24 16.23
CA ALA A 151 -6.07 -7.67 16.40
C ALA A 151 -6.64 -8.33 15.14
N VAL A 152 -6.43 -7.70 13.98
CA VAL A 152 -6.85 -8.24 12.67
C VAL A 152 -6.15 -9.58 12.42
N ARG A 153 -4.86 -9.72 12.71
CA ARG A 153 -4.13 -10.98 12.57
C ARG A 153 -4.71 -12.11 13.42
N ARG A 154 -5.21 -11.82 14.63
CA ARG A 154 -5.87 -12.81 15.51
C ARG A 154 -7.26 -13.23 15.00
N ILE A 155 -8.00 -12.27 14.41
CA ILE A 155 -9.32 -12.52 13.83
C ILE A 155 -9.20 -13.34 12.55
N ARG A 156 -8.20 -13.04 11.70
CA ARG A 156 -7.86 -13.78 10.49
C ARG A 156 -7.25 -15.14 10.82
N GLY A 157 -7.10 -15.99 9.84
CA GLY A 157 -6.46 -17.29 9.92
C GLY A 157 -7.01 -18.25 8.89
N GLU A 158 -6.51 -19.48 8.87
CA GLU A 158 -6.91 -20.50 7.89
C GLU A 158 -8.43 -20.75 7.91
N PRO A 159 -9.08 -20.80 6.72
CA PRO A 159 -10.48 -21.17 6.62
C PRO A 159 -10.74 -22.53 7.26
N GLY A 160 -11.86 -22.65 7.97
CA GLY A 160 -12.21 -23.86 8.72
C GLY A 160 -11.67 -23.88 10.16
N THR A 161 -10.70 -23.06 10.52
CA THR A 161 -10.26 -22.90 11.91
C THR A 161 -11.24 -22.07 12.71
N ARG A 162 -11.23 -22.23 14.04
CA ARG A 162 -12.14 -21.51 14.93
C ARG A 162 -11.44 -20.36 15.61
N VAL A 163 -12.19 -19.30 15.91
CA VAL A 163 -11.77 -18.21 16.76
C VAL A 163 -12.84 -17.93 17.82
N LYS A 164 -12.44 -17.88 19.07
CA LYS A 164 -13.31 -17.47 20.17
C LYS A 164 -13.19 -15.97 20.39
N VAL A 165 -14.33 -15.27 20.41
CA VAL A 165 -14.39 -13.84 20.69
C VAL A 165 -15.38 -13.54 21.79
N SER A 166 -15.06 -12.56 22.63
CA SER A 166 -16.01 -11.94 23.56
C SER A 166 -16.21 -10.49 23.12
N ILE A 167 -17.46 -10.08 23.05
CA ILE A 167 -17.84 -8.73 22.61
C ILE A 167 -18.76 -8.06 23.62
N ARG A 168 -18.72 -6.74 23.64
CA ARG A 168 -19.70 -5.89 24.31
C ARG A 168 -20.55 -5.14 23.28
N ARG A 169 -21.86 -5.18 23.47
CA ARG A 169 -22.82 -4.44 22.67
C ARG A 169 -23.47 -3.36 23.51
N GLU A 170 -23.60 -2.17 22.97
CA GLU A 170 -24.30 -1.08 23.64
C GLU A 170 -25.76 -1.47 23.97
N GLY A 171 -26.20 -1.14 25.15
CA GLY A 171 -27.53 -1.51 25.65
C GLY A 171 -27.66 -2.92 26.26
N LEU A 172 -26.59 -3.72 26.24
CA LEU A 172 -26.56 -5.03 26.90
C LEU A 172 -25.55 -5.02 28.06
N GLU A 173 -26.02 -5.47 29.26
CA GLU A 173 -25.12 -5.58 30.43
C GLU A 173 -24.17 -6.78 30.35
N LYS A 174 -24.56 -7.84 29.65
CA LYS A 174 -23.80 -9.07 29.57
C LYS A 174 -22.91 -9.14 28.33
N GLU A 175 -21.72 -9.67 28.52
CA GLU A 175 -20.82 -10.02 27.41
C GLU A 175 -21.45 -11.09 26.52
N ILE A 176 -21.15 -11.02 25.23
CA ILE A 176 -21.59 -11.99 24.24
C ILE A 176 -20.36 -12.79 23.79
N GLU A 177 -20.27 -14.04 24.24
CA GLU A 177 -19.24 -14.96 23.73
C GLU A 177 -19.72 -15.64 22.43
N ARG A 178 -18.83 -15.75 21.45
CA ARG A 178 -19.05 -16.48 20.20
C ARG A 178 -17.79 -17.25 19.83
N THR A 179 -18.00 -18.46 19.30
CA THR A 179 -16.97 -19.20 18.59
C THR A 179 -17.34 -19.22 17.11
N LEU A 180 -16.52 -18.61 16.30
CA LEU A 180 -16.76 -18.47 14.87
C LEU A 180 -15.80 -19.36 14.11
N THR A 181 -16.28 -19.93 12.99
CA THR A 181 -15.40 -20.66 12.07
C THR A 181 -14.96 -19.70 10.98
N ARG A 182 -13.65 -19.51 10.82
CA ARG A 182 -13.11 -18.66 9.77
C ARG A 182 -13.46 -19.21 8.40
N ALA A 183 -13.77 -18.32 7.47
CA ALA A 183 -14.13 -18.65 6.09
C ALA A 183 -13.47 -17.65 5.14
N PHE A 184 -13.42 -17.99 3.86
CA PHE A 184 -13.18 -16.99 2.83
C PHE A 184 -14.41 -16.09 2.71
N ILE A 185 -14.16 -14.78 2.71
CA ILE A 185 -15.17 -13.74 2.54
C ILE A 185 -14.87 -13.09 1.20
N ASP A 186 -15.73 -13.30 0.23
CA ASP A 186 -15.65 -12.60 -1.05
C ASP A 186 -16.19 -11.18 -0.89
N VAL A 187 -15.34 -10.19 -1.12
CA VAL A 187 -15.72 -8.79 -1.03
C VAL A 187 -15.81 -8.20 -2.42
N ASP A 188 -17.01 -7.70 -2.80
CA ASP A 188 -17.15 -6.96 -4.04
C ASP A 188 -16.40 -5.62 -3.92
N PRO A 189 -15.37 -5.41 -4.74
CA PRO A 189 -14.59 -4.19 -4.69
C PRO A 189 -15.30 -2.98 -5.30
N ILE A 190 -16.43 -3.18 -5.99
CA ILE A 190 -17.17 -2.13 -6.70
C ILE A 190 -18.56 -1.98 -6.10
N GLU A 191 -18.88 -0.76 -5.73
CA GLU A 191 -20.24 -0.35 -5.38
C GLU A 191 -20.70 0.72 -6.36
N MET A 192 -21.89 0.57 -6.95
CA MET A 192 -22.39 1.45 -8.00
C MET A 192 -23.80 1.90 -7.70
N GLN A 193 -24.08 3.20 -7.92
CA GLN A 193 -25.40 3.76 -7.88
C GLN A 193 -25.60 4.76 -9.04
N VAL A 194 -26.75 4.67 -9.70
CA VAL A 194 -27.15 5.63 -10.75
C VAL A 194 -28.21 6.57 -10.18
N PHE A 195 -27.96 7.88 -10.22
CA PHE A 195 -28.90 8.89 -9.77
C PHE A 195 -29.86 9.30 -10.89
N ASP A 196 -31.02 9.89 -10.51
CA ASP A 196 -32.08 10.25 -11.45
C ASP A 196 -31.66 11.26 -12.51
N ASP A 197 -30.66 12.08 -12.22
CA ASP A 197 -30.10 13.07 -13.13
C ASP A 197 -29.05 12.52 -14.11
N GLY A 198 -28.84 11.21 -14.12
CA GLY A 198 -27.88 10.52 -14.99
C GLY A 198 -26.43 10.60 -14.52
N VAL A 199 -26.17 11.04 -13.29
CA VAL A 199 -24.86 10.92 -12.66
C VAL A 199 -24.69 9.51 -12.12
N VAL A 200 -23.52 8.94 -12.36
CA VAL A 200 -23.13 7.62 -11.86
C VAL A 200 -22.15 7.81 -10.70
N TYR A 201 -22.45 7.23 -9.55
CA TYR A 201 -21.54 7.10 -8.42
C TYR A 201 -20.94 5.70 -8.43
N ILE A 202 -19.61 5.60 -8.35
CA ILE A 202 -18.89 4.34 -8.21
C ILE A 202 -17.88 4.47 -7.10
N ARG A 203 -17.96 3.61 -6.08
CA ARG A 203 -16.95 3.43 -5.06
C ARG A 203 -16.10 2.23 -5.41
N VAL A 204 -14.77 2.43 -5.48
CA VAL A 204 -13.79 1.36 -5.64
C VAL A 204 -13.12 1.16 -4.27
N LYS A 205 -13.44 0.05 -3.60
CA LYS A 205 -13.01 -0.23 -2.23
C LYS A 205 -11.58 -0.74 -2.14
N ALA A 206 -11.14 -1.53 -3.14
CA ALA A 206 -9.80 -2.10 -3.22
C ALA A 206 -9.44 -2.46 -4.67
N PHE A 207 -8.15 -2.67 -4.92
CA PHE A 207 -7.64 -3.15 -6.21
C PHE A 207 -7.21 -4.62 -6.08
N GLN A 208 -8.18 -5.51 -5.96
CA GLN A 208 -8.02 -6.97 -5.96
C GLN A 208 -8.16 -7.52 -7.38
N ASP A 209 -7.79 -8.79 -7.59
CA ASP A 209 -7.93 -9.44 -8.90
C ASP A 209 -9.35 -9.31 -9.46
N GLY A 210 -9.46 -8.86 -10.69
CA GLY A 210 -10.73 -8.65 -11.40
C GLY A 210 -11.45 -7.33 -11.10
N THR A 211 -10.90 -6.42 -10.27
CA THR A 211 -11.52 -5.11 -9.97
C THR A 211 -11.81 -4.31 -11.22
N ALA A 212 -10.87 -4.23 -12.16
CA ALA A 212 -11.07 -3.49 -13.41
C ALA A 212 -12.19 -4.09 -14.27
N ARG A 213 -12.28 -5.41 -14.32
CA ARG A 213 -13.36 -6.12 -15.04
C ARG A 213 -14.73 -5.87 -14.39
N LEU A 214 -14.80 -5.86 -13.05
CA LEU A 214 -16.03 -5.56 -12.34
C LEU A 214 -16.43 -4.08 -12.51
N LEU A 215 -15.47 -3.16 -12.49
CA LEU A 215 -15.69 -1.75 -12.80
C LEU A 215 -16.25 -1.58 -14.22
N SER A 216 -15.63 -2.22 -15.21
CA SER A 216 -16.08 -2.17 -16.60
C SER A 216 -17.53 -2.66 -16.73
N LYS A 217 -17.87 -3.78 -16.08
CA LYS A 217 -19.23 -4.31 -16.03
C LYS A 217 -20.21 -3.32 -15.37
N ALA A 218 -19.86 -2.75 -14.23
CA ALA A 218 -20.69 -1.75 -13.54
C ALA A 218 -20.93 -0.51 -14.41
N LEU A 219 -19.90 -0.04 -15.13
CA LEU A 219 -20.03 1.08 -16.07
C LEU A 219 -20.95 0.74 -17.25
N ASP A 220 -20.92 -0.49 -17.79
CA ASP A 220 -21.82 -0.94 -18.84
C ASP A 220 -23.27 -1.00 -18.33
N GLU A 221 -23.49 -1.53 -17.14
CA GLU A 221 -24.80 -1.53 -16.48
C GLU A 221 -25.32 -0.10 -16.23
N ALA A 222 -24.46 0.82 -15.81
CA ALA A 222 -24.83 2.23 -15.63
C ALA A 222 -25.20 2.89 -16.95
N VAL A 223 -24.49 2.59 -18.06
CA VAL A 223 -24.85 3.06 -19.41
C VAL A 223 -26.24 2.57 -19.80
N ASP A 224 -26.53 1.28 -19.56
CA ASP A 224 -27.83 0.70 -19.87
C ASP A 224 -28.96 1.33 -19.03
N GLN A 225 -28.75 1.54 -17.75
CA GLN A 225 -29.73 2.21 -16.87
C GLN A 225 -29.98 3.69 -17.25
N CYS A 226 -28.99 4.36 -17.83
CA CYS A 226 -29.11 5.76 -18.24
C CYS A 226 -29.68 5.96 -19.65
N LYS A 227 -29.88 4.90 -20.46
CA LYS A 227 -30.33 5.03 -21.87
C LYS A 227 -31.55 5.90 -22.03
N GLU A 228 -32.59 5.61 -21.27
CA GLU A 228 -33.88 6.34 -21.34
C GLU A 228 -33.79 7.76 -20.71
N ARG A 229 -32.73 8.03 -19.93
CA ARG A 229 -32.46 9.33 -19.27
C ARG A 229 -31.52 10.23 -20.09
N GLY A 230 -31.24 9.88 -21.34
CA GLY A 230 -30.35 10.63 -22.23
C GLY A 230 -28.86 10.36 -22.00
N GLY A 231 -28.53 9.16 -21.51
CA GLY A 231 -27.18 8.66 -21.29
C GLY A 231 -26.53 9.13 -20.00
N VAL A 232 -25.36 8.58 -19.70
CA VAL A 232 -24.53 8.96 -18.55
C VAL A 232 -24.07 10.41 -18.70
N LYS A 233 -24.33 11.24 -17.70
CA LYS A 233 -24.00 12.67 -17.68
C LYS A 233 -22.66 12.98 -17.05
N GLY A 234 -22.23 12.15 -16.07
CA GLY A 234 -20.95 12.30 -15.38
C GLY A 234 -20.70 11.15 -14.42
N LEU A 235 -19.44 11.00 -14.01
CA LEU A 235 -18.98 9.95 -13.10
C LEU A 235 -18.40 10.59 -11.84
N LEU A 236 -18.91 10.20 -10.68
CA LEU A 236 -18.31 10.44 -9.37
C LEU A 236 -17.66 9.13 -8.90
N MET A 237 -16.34 9.07 -8.95
CA MET A 237 -15.56 7.92 -8.50
C MET A 237 -15.07 8.18 -7.06
N ASP A 238 -15.37 7.27 -6.15
CA ASP A 238 -14.93 7.36 -4.76
C ASP A 238 -13.79 6.38 -4.47
N LEU A 239 -12.62 6.92 -4.19
CA LEU A 239 -11.40 6.20 -3.80
C LEU A 239 -11.04 6.46 -2.33
N ARG A 240 -11.92 7.07 -1.55
CA ARG A 240 -11.70 7.28 -0.12
C ARG A 240 -11.63 5.94 0.59
N ASP A 241 -10.74 5.85 1.57
CA ASP A 241 -10.50 4.65 2.39
C ASP A 241 -10.02 3.43 1.58
N ASN A 242 -9.60 3.64 0.32
CA ASN A 242 -9.02 2.61 -0.51
C ASN A 242 -7.50 2.55 -0.29
N GLY A 243 -7.04 1.57 0.46
CA GLY A 243 -5.62 1.34 0.76
C GLY A 243 -4.77 0.86 -0.43
N GLY A 244 -5.37 0.70 -1.61
CA GLY A 244 -4.68 0.24 -2.82
C GLY A 244 -4.93 -1.23 -3.14
N GLY A 245 -3.89 -1.93 -3.53
CA GLY A 245 -3.91 -3.34 -3.96
C GLY A 245 -3.01 -3.58 -5.16
N LEU A 246 -3.48 -4.38 -6.11
CA LEU A 246 -2.69 -4.80 -7.27
C LEU A 246 -2.44 -3.64 -8.25
N LEU A 247 -1.16 -3.40 -8.55
CA LEU A 247 -0.73 -2.41 -9.52
C LEU A 247 -1.42 -2.58 -10.88
N GLN A 248 -1.52 -3.82 -11.35
CA GLN A 248 -2.07 -4.10 -12.66
C GLN A 248 -3.56 -3.73 -12.75
N GLU A 249 -4.32 -3.90 -11.69
CA GLU A 249 -5.72 -3.49 -11.61
C GLU A 249 -5.85 -1.95 -11.67
N ALA A 250 -5.01 -1.21 -10.97
CA ALA A 250 -4.97 0.25 -11.04
C ALA A 250 -4.62 0.76 -12.45
N VAL A 251 -3.70 0.08 -13.14
CA VAL A 251 -3.37 0.37 -14.53
C VAL A 251 -4.58 0.16 -15.43
N TRP A 252 -5.28 -0.98 -15.31
CA TRP A 252 -6.46 -1.28 -16.13
C TRP A 252 -7.64 -0.33 -15.84
N VAL A 253 -7.89 -0.02 -14.56
CA VAL A 253 -8.89 0.98 -14.17
C VAL A 253 -8.58 2.35 -14.76
N SER A 254 -7.31 2.78 -14.75
CA SER A 254 -6.91 4.04 -15.38
C SER A 254 -7.07 4.00 -16.90
N ASP A 255 -6.77 2.86 -17.52
CA ASP A 255 -6.87 2.63 -18.98
C ASP A 255 -8.32 2.75 -19.49
N GLU A 256 -9.34 2.43 -18.65
CA GLU A 256 -10.76 2.67 -18.99
C GLU A 256 -11.08 4.12 -19.35
N PHE A 257 -10.30 5.08 -18.84
CA PHE A 257 -10.59 6.51 -18.98
C PHE A 257 -9.54 7.31 -19.76
N LEU A 258 -8.38 6.72 -20.06
CA LEU A 258 -7.26 7.36 -20.73
C LEU A 258 -7.09 6.79 -22.15
N THR A 259 -6.84 7.66 -23.12
CA THR A 259 -6.69 7.24 -24.54
C THR A 259 -5.24 7.03 -24.94
N ALA A 260 -4.29 7.59 -24.24
CA ALA A 260 -2.85 7.54 -24.50
C ALA A 260 -2.06 8.12 -23.34
N GLY A 261 -0.76 7.94 -23.35
CA GLY A 261 0.19 8.47 -22.39
C GLY A 261 0.55 7.47 -21.29
N VAL A 262 1.48 7.86 -20.45
CA VAL A 262 1.93 7.07 -19.30
C VAL A 262 0.84 7.11 -18.22
N ILE A 263 0.53 5.97 -17.63
CA ILE A 263 -0.33 5.86 -16.44
C ILE A 263 0.55 5.96 -15.19
N VAL A 264 1.59 5.14 -15.14
CA VAL A 264 2.53 5.07 -14.02
C VAL A 264 3.87 4.52 -14.51
N SER A 265 4.97 5.00 -13.95
CA SER A 265 6.29 4.39 -14.11
C SER A 265 6.86 3.95 -12.77
N THR A 266 7.72 2.92 -12.79
CA THR A 266 8.45 2.45 -11.60
C THR A 266 9.94 2.68 -11.80
N ARG A 267 10.63 3.15 -10.75
CA ARG A 267 12.10 3.35 -10.78
C ARG A 267 12.75 2.63 -9.63
N GLY A 268 13.84 1.95 -9.94
CA GLY A 268 14.64 1.21 -8.97
C GLY A 268 15.68 2.06 -8.25
N ARG A 269 16.60 1.38 -7.56
CA ARG A 269 17.66 1.96 -6.73
C ARG A 269 18.48 3.04 -7.45
N ASP A 270 18.77 2.85 -8.73
CA ASP A 270 19.60 3.78 -9.52
C ASP A 270 18.79 4.90 -10.19
N GLY A 271 17.51 5.06 -9.84
CA GLY A 271 16.60 6.00 -10.50
C GLY A 271 16.20 5.59 -11.92
N LYS A 272 16.68 4.45 -12.41
CA LYS A 272 16.33 3.93 -13.74
C LYS A 272 14.91 3.42 -13.76
N ILE A 273 14.20 3.70 -14.86
CA ILE A 273 12.88 3.17 -15.12
C ILE A 273 12.99 1.65 -15.28
N ILE A 274 12.27 0.92 -14.43
CA ILE A 274 12.13 -0.53 -14.49
C ILE A 274 10.96 -0.90 -15.38
N SER A 275 9.82 -0.22 -15.17
CA SER A 275 8.60 -0.47 -15.94
C SER A 275 7.86 0.85 -16.18
N GLU A 276 7.17 0.91 -17.33
CA GLU A 276 6.32 2.01 -17.71
C GLU A 276 5.02 1.46 -18.29
N TYR A 277 3.90 1.82 -17.69
CA TYR A 277 2.57 1.40 -18.11
C TYR A 277 1.88 2.54 -18.83
N LYS A 278 1.33 2.24 -20.00
CA LYS A 278 0.72 3.25 -20.91
C LYS A 278 -0.73 2.92 -21.17
N ALA A 279 -1.52 3.97 -21.30
CA ALA A 279 -2.90 3.87 -21.71
C ALA A 279 -3.03 3.47 -23.20
N ARG A 280 -4.09 2.72 -23.50
CA ARG A 280 -4.46 2.27 -24.84
C ARG A 280 -5.79 2.88 -25.24
N ARG A 281 -5.91 3.28 -26.48
CA ARG A 281 -7.14 3.90 -26.98
C ARG A 281 -8.32 2.91 -27.11
N ALA A 282 -8.05 1.62 -27.26
CA ALA A 282 -9.09 0.62 -27.43
C ALA A 282 -9.84 0.39 -26.12
N GLY A 283 -11.17 0.48 -26.14
CA GLY A 283 -12.01 0.26 -24.98
C GLY A 283 -12.20 1.48 -24.07
N THR A 284 -11.58 2.63 -24.38
CA THR A 284 -11.70 3.83 -23.55
C THR A 284 -13.15 4.33 -23.48
N ARG A 285 -13.63 4.60 -22.28
CA ARG A 285 -14.97 5.14 -22.01
C ARG A 285 -15.17 6.53 -22.62
N PRO A 286 -16.40 6.93 -22.93
CA PRO A 286 -16.72 8.27 -23.40
C PRO A 286 -16.17 9.37 -22.49
N LYS A 287 -16.01 10.58 -23.03
CA LYS A 287 -15.47 11.73 -22.28
C LYS A 287 -16.50 12.33 -21.32
N TRP A 288 -17.12 11.52 -20.47
CA TRP A 288 -17.95 12.03 -19.38
C TRP A 288 -17.10 12.92 -18.44
N PRO A 289 -17.63 14.01 -17.90
CA PRO A 289 -17.00 14.67 -16.76
C PRO A 289 -16.75 13.64 -15.63
N ILE A 290 -15.56 13.66 -15.06
CA ILE A 290 -15.19 12.78 -13.94
C ILE A 290 -14.71 13.64 -12.76
N VAL A 291 -15.24 13.33 -11.58
CA VAL A 291 -14.71 13.80 -10.30
C VAL A 291 -14.29 12.57 -9.50
N VAL A 292 -13.11 12.63 -8.88
CA VAL A 292 -12.59 11.56 -8.03
C VAL A 292 -12.49 12.09 -6.61
N LEU A 293 -13.09 11.37 -5.67
CA LEU A 293 -12.96 11.61 -4.23
C LEU A 293 -11.73 10.87 -3.70
N ILE A 294 -10.91 11.59 -2.93
CA ILE A 294 -9.75 11.04 -2.22
C ILE A 294 -9.70 11.56 -0.78
N ASN A 295 -9.14 10.77 0.12
CA ASN A 295 -8.87 11.17 1.49
C ASN A 295 -7.50 10.66 1.97
N GLU A 296 -7.17 10.90 3.22
CA GLU A 296 -5.91 10.51 3.86
C GLU A 296 -5.66 8.99 3.88
N ASN A 297 -6.70 8.18 3.72
CA ASN A 297 -6.60 6.72 3.65
C ASN A 297 -6.53 6.20 2.21
N THR A 298 -6.66 7.09 1.21
CA THR A 298 -6.43 6.74 -0.19
C THR A 298 -4.93 6.48 -0.39
N ALA A 299 -4.53 5.23 -0.73
CA ALA A 299 -3.12 4.84 -0.74
C ALA A 299 -2.73 3.98 -1.95
N SER A 300 -1.43 3.97 -2.29
CA SER A 300 -0.79 3.02 -3.22
C SER A 300 -1.48 2.98 -4.61
N ALA A 301 -2.09 1.86 -5.01
CA ALA A 301 -2.79 1.68 -6.29
C ALA A 301 -3.90 2.74 -6.51
N ALA A 302 -4.59 3.17 -5.45
CA ALA A 302 -5.58 4.24 -5.52
C ALA A 302 -4.94 5.60 -5.82
N GLU A 303 -3.71 5.83 -5.34
CA GLU A 303 -2.94 7.02 -5.65
C GLU A 303 -2.42 7.01 -7.10
N ILE A 304 -2.16 5.82 -7.65
CA ILE A 304 -1.82 5.67 -9.08
C ILE A 304 -2.99 6.12 -9.95
N VAL A 305 -4.21 5.63 -9.68
CA VAL A 305 -5.42 6.00 -10.45
C VAL A 305 -5.69 7.49 -10.32
N SER A 306 -5.73 8.01 -9.11
CA SER A 306 -5.99 9.44 -8.85
C SER A 306 -4.93 10.34 -9.49
N GLY A 307 -3.65 10.01 -9.32
CA GLY A 307 -2.53 10.74 -9.91
C GLY A 307 -2.55 10.70 -11.44
N ALA A 308 -2.80 9.54 -12.05
CA ALA A 308 -2.87 9.39 -13.49
C ALA A 308 -4.03 10.21 -14.09
N LEU A 309 -5.24 10.10 -13.53
CA LEU A 309 -6.39 10.82 -14.05
C LEU A 309 -6.25 12.35 -13.87
N ARG A 310 -5.64 12.80 -12.75
CA ARG A 310 -5.35 14.21 -12.51
C ARG A 310 -4.31 14.74 -13.51
N ASP A 311 -3.16 14.08 -13.64
CA ASP A 311 -2.03 14.56 -14.43
C ASP A 311 -2.38 14.61 -15.94
N HIS A 312 -3.29 13.74 -16.41
CA HIS A 312 -3.86 13.80 -17.75
C HIS A 312 -5.01 14.82 -17.89
N GLY A 313 -5.40 15.53 -16.84
CA GLY A 313 -6.56 16.43 -16.86
C GLY A 313 -7.88 15.71 -17.13
N ARG A 314 -7.92 14.38 -16.95
CA ARG A 314 -9.10 13.56 -17.23
C ARG A 314 -10.16 13.64 -16.14
N ALA A 315 -9.74 13.86 -14.89
CA ALA A 315 -10.62 14.03 -13.76
C ALA A 315 -10.20 15.21 -12.89
N VAL A 316 -11.13 15.71 -12.08
CA VAL A 316 -10.88 16.65 -11.00
C VAL A 316 -10.92 15.90 -9.68
N LEU A 317 -9.85 16.00 -8.92
CA LEU A 317 -9.77 15.40 -7.59
C LEU A 317 -10.34 16.35 -6.54
N VAL A 318 -11.20 15.82 -5.68
CA VAL A 318 -11.84 16.54 -4.57
C VAL A 318 -11.59 15.77 -3.28
N GLY A 319 -11.28 16.47 -2.20
CA GLY A 319 -11.04 15.85 -0.90
C GLY A 319 -9.84 16.43 -0.19
N VAL A 320 -9.05 15.59 0.46
CA VAL A 320 -7.79 15.95 1.12
C VAL A 320 -6.62 15.17 0.53
N ARG A 321 -5.40 15.58 0.84
CA ARG A 321 -4.17 14.87 0.39
C ARG A 321 -4.21 13.41 0.79
N SER A 322 -3.85 12.52 -0.14
CA SER A 322 -3.79 11.08 0.06
C SER A 322 -2.64 10.64 0.99
N PHE A 323 -2.54 9.35 1.28
CA PHE A 323 -1.64 8.75 2.26
C PHE A 323 -0.14 8.96 1.93
N GLY A 324 0.25 8.74 0.67
CA GLY A 324 1.65 8.90 0.25
C GLY A 324 2.46 7.60 0.13
N LYS A 325 1.81 6.45 -0.09
CA LYS A 325 2.52 5.18 -0.29
C LYS A 325 2.96 5.03 -1.74
N GLY A 326 4.17 5.46 -2.03
CA GLY A 326 4.78 5.40 -3.38
C GLY A 326 5.75 4.25 -3.59
N SER A 327 5.82 3.28 -2.69
CA SER A 327 6.72 2.13 -2.75
C SER A 327 6.07 0.91 -3.39
N VAL A 328 6.87 0.16 -4.18
CA VAL A 328 6.47 -1.10 -4.86
C VAL A 328 7.07 -2.27 -4.12
N GLN A 329 6.25 -3.19 -3.65
CA GLN A 329 6.71 -4.43 -3.06
C GLN A 329 6.65 -5.57 -4.07
N ASN A 330 7.74 -6.31 -4.19
CA ASN A 330 7.78 -7.61 -4.87
C ASN A 330 7.84 -8.73 -3.85
N ILE A 331 7.22 -9.85 -4.20
CA ILE A 331 7.22 -11.06 -3.40
C ILE A 331 8.27 -12.01 -3.95
N PHE A 332 9.16 -12.46 -3.07
CA PHE A 332 10.17 -13.47 -3.37
C PHE A 332 9.86 -14.71 -2.54
N GLU A 333 9.38 -15.74 -3.19
CA GLU A 333 9.10 -17.02 -2.52
C GLU A 333 10.37 -17.63 -1.97
N LEU A 334 10.29 -18.17 -0.76
CA LEU A 334 11.36 -18.83 -0.06
C LEU A 334 11.01 -20.30 0.19
N PRO A 335 12.00 -21.15 0.46
CA PRO A 335 11.75 -22.54 0.83
C PRO A 335 10.80 -22.67 2.03
N GLY A 336 9.98 -23.73 2.04
CA GLY A 336 9.03 -23.98 3.12
C GLY A 336 7.69 -23.25 2.98
N GLY A 337 7.46 -22.54 1.86
CA GLY A 337 6.21 -21.81 1.58
C GLY A 337 6.17 -20.41 2.19
N SER A 338 7.27 -19.96 2.83
CA SER A 338 7.44 -18.59 3.28
C SER A 338 7.81 -17.65 2.13
N ALA A 339 7.76 -16.34 2.37
CA ALA A 339 8.13 -15.35 1.37
C ALA A 339 8.79 -14.10 1.97
N LEU A 340 9.56 -13.40 1.15
CA LEU A 340 10.09 -12.08 1.45
C LEU A 340 9.32 -11.05 0.61
N LYS A 341 8.52 -10.22 1.27
CA LYS A 341 7.93 -9.02 0.68
C LYS A 341 8.95 -7.90 0.79
N LEU A 342 9.44 -7.40 -0.34
CA LEU A 342 10.55 -6.46 -0.37
C LEU A 342 10.25 -5.25 -1.25
N THR A 343 10.50 -4.06 -0.75
CA THR A 343 10.43 -2.82 -1.52
C THR A 343 11.58 -2.78 -2.54
N THR A 344 11.25 -2.79 -3.82
CA THR A 344 12.23 -2.88 -4.92
C THR A 344 12.25 -1.64 -5.81
N SER A 345 11.20 -0.84 -5.80
CA SER A 345 11.08 0.36 -6.62
C SER A 345 10.08 1.36 -6.04
N ARG A 346 9.98 2.52 -6.67
CA ARG A 346 9.02 3.57 -6.34
C ARG A 346 8.14 3.90 -7.53
N TYR A 347 6.89 4.31 -7.26
CA TYR A 347 5.95 4.81 -8.25
C TYR A 347 6.18 6.28 -8.58
N TYR A 348 5.96 6.61 -9.83
CA TYR A 348 5.96 7.97 -10.35
C TYR A 348 4.74 8.19 -11.22
N THR A 349 4.04 9.30 -11.01
CA THR A 349 2.89 9.71 -11.80
C THR A 349 3.30 10.08 -13.22
N PRO A 350 2.36 10.30 -14.16
CA PRO A 350 2.68 10.75 -15.52
C PRO A 350 3.53 12.03 -15.58
N SER A 351 3.34 12.95 -14.65
CA SER A 351 4.16 14.17 -14.54
C SER A 351 5.58 13.91 -14.01
N GLY A 352 5.90 12.67 -13.61
CA GLY A 352 7.21 12.30 -13.07
C GLY A 352 7.38 12.58 -11.57
N ARG A 353 6.31 12.93 -10.86
CA ARG A 353 6.33 13.13 -9.40
C ARG A 353 6.30 11.80 -8.66
N SER A 354 7.08 11.72 -7.58
CA SER A 354 7.00 10.61 -6.65
C SER A 354 5.75 10.74 -5.77
N ILE A 355 5.07 9.63 -5.53
CA ILE A 355 3.97 9.57 -4.55
C ILE A 355 4.54 9.40 -3.13
N GLN A 356 5.73 8.81 -3.00
CA GLN A 356 6.33 8.42 -1.72
C GLN A 356 6.47 9.58 -0.75
N ALA A 357 5.83 9.48 0.41
CA ALA A 357 5.75 10.46 1.49
C ALA A 357 5.11 11.82 1.12
N GLU A 358 4.77 12.03 -0.16
CA GLU A 358 4.14 13.27 -0.65
C GLU A 358 2.62 13.11 -0.85
N GLY A 359 2.18 11.91 -1.27
CA GLY A 359 0.80 11.66 -1.64
C GLY A 359 0.36 12.40 -2.90
N VAL A 360 -0.93 12.29 -3.19
CA VAL A 360 -1.59 13.00 -4.28
C VAL A 360 -2.42 14.14 -3.70
N THR A 361 -2.11 15.36 -4.09
CA THR A 361 -2.85 16.55 -3.67
C THR A 361 -4.10 16.71 -4.52
N PRO A 362 -5.31 16.93 -3.95
CA PRO A 362 -6.51 17.18 -4.71
C PRO A 362 -6.47 18.52 -5.45
N ASN A 363 -7.25 18.67 -6.52
CA ASN A 363 -7.44 19.94 -7.21
C ASN A 363 -8.28 20.91 -6.37
N LEU A 364 -9.24 20.38 -5.61
CA LEU A 364 -10.15 21.13 -4.77
C LEU A 364 -10.17 20.53 -3.35
N LEU A 365 -9.80 21.35 -2.38
CA LEU A 365 -9.81 20.94 -0.98
C LEU A 365 -11.26 20.81 -0.47
N ALA A 366 -11.57 19.66 0.10
CA ALA A 366 -12.82 19.39 0.77
C ALA A 366 -12.54 18.54 2.01
N GLU A 367 -12.63 19.16 3.16
CA GLU A 367 -12.46 18.48 4.44
C GLU A 367 -13.78 17.93 4.94
N GLN A 368 -13.75 16.78 5.58
CA GLN A 368 -14.86 16.28 6.38
C GLN A 368 -14.68 16.84 7.80
N PRO A 369 -15.74 17.38 8.42
CA PRO A 369 -15.66 17.78 9.82
C PRO A 369 -15.20 16.63 10.71
N ARG A 370 -14.22 16.88 11.56
CA ARG A 370 -13.72 15.94 12.55
C ARG A 370 -14.16 16.34 13.94
N GLY A 371 -14.28 15.36 14.83
CA GLY A 371 -14.43 15.63 16.26
C GLY A 371 -13.14 16.22 16.85
N ASP A 372 -13.27 17.08 17.85
CA ASP A 372 -12.11 17.74 18.48
C ASP A 372 -11.11 16.76 19.10
N ASP A 373 -11.56 15.54 19.41
CA ASP A 373 -10.72 14.46 20.01
C ASP A 373 -10.24 13.42 19.00
N GLU A 374 -10.48 13.59 17.69
CA GLU A 374 -9.99 12.65 16.69
C GLU A 374 -8.50 12.86 16.43
N PRO A 375 -7.67 11.80 16.51
CA PRO A 375 -6.24 11.92 16.28
C PRO A 375 -5.93 12.34 14.84
N GLU A 376 -4.81 13.03 14.67
CA GLU A 376 -4.28 13.32 13.33
C GLU A 376 -4.15 12.02 12.52
N PRO A 377 -4.54 12.03 11.23
CA PRO A 377 -4.46 10.83 10.41
C PRO A 377 -3.01 10.44 10.18
N LEU A 378 -2.72 9.16 10.41
CA LEU A 378 -1.43 8.59 10.09
C LEU A 378 -1.21 8.62 8.58
N ARG A 379 -0.06 9.13 8.14
CA ARG A 379 0.39 9.15 6.75
C ARG A 379 1.72 8.42 6.62
N GLU A 380 2.14 8.14 5.39
CA GLU A 380 3.40 7.47 5.11
C GLU A 380 4.60 8.16 5.78
N GLU A 381 4.64 9.48 5.77
CA GLU A 381 5.70 10.30 6.39
C GLU A 381 5.75 10.17 7.93
N GLY A 382 4.68 9.72 8.55
CA GLY A 382 4.60 9.47 9.99
C GLY A 382 5.02 8.05 10.41
N LEU A 383 5.28 7.16 9.46
CA LEU A 383 5.73 5.79 9.76
C LEU A 383 7.22 5.78 10.09
N GLU A 384 7.61 5.08 11.15
CA GLU A 384 9.02 4.91 11.49
C GLU A 384 9.75 4.12 10.38
N GLY A 385 10.89 4.62 9.93
CA GLY A 385 11.68 4.00 8.86
C GLY A 385 11.11 4.19 7.46
N HIS A 386 10.12 5.06 7.25
CA HIS A 386 9.59 5.34 5.92
C HIS A 386 10.68 5.79 4.93
N LEU A 387 10.48 5.48 3.65
CA LEU A 387 11.36 5.95 2.59
C LEU A 387 11.13 7.44 2.35
N ALA A 388 12.18 8.25 2.42
CA ALA A 388 12.08 9.68 2.19
C ALA A 388 11.51 10.02 0.80
N ALA A 389 10.82 11.15 0.71
CA ALA A 389 10.36 11.72 -0.54
C ALA A 389 11.55 11.91 -1.51
N GLN A 390 11.33 11.65 -2.78
CA GLN A 390 12.27 12.02 -3.84
C GLN A 390 11.70 13.21 -4.59
N SER A 391 11.97 14.41 -4.09
CA SER A 391 11.49 15.63 -4.70
C SER A 391 12.01 15.76 -6.13
N ALA A 392 11.11 15.68 -7.12
CA ALA A 392 11.35 16.31 -8.41
C ALA A 392 11.15 17.82 -8.21
N PRO A 393 11.87 18.70 -8.95
CA PRO A 393 11.64 20.14 -8.86
C PRO A 393 10.16 20.43 -9.20
N THR A 394 9.44 20.97 -8.22
CA THR A 394 8.06 21.43 -8.40
C THR A 394 8.02 22.54 -9.43
N SER A 395 7.23 22.35 -10.49
CA SER A 395 6.85 23.47 -11.33
C SER A 395 5.90 24.39 -10.54
N PRO A 396 6.03 25.73 -10.64
CA PRO A 396 5.20 26.68 -9.89
C PRO A 396 3.68 26.59 -10.20
N GLU A 397 3.29 25.96 -11.29
CA GLU A 397 1.89 25.86 -11.72
C GLU A 397 1.06 24.82 -10.94
N GLU A 398 1.70 23.91 -10.21
CA GLU A 398 1.02 22.79 -9.56
C GLU A 398 0.58 23.07 -8.11
N ALA A 399 0.96 24.21 -7.55
CA ALA A 399 0.64 24.60 -6.18
C ALA A 399 -0.72 25.30 -6.00
N SER A 400 -1.52 25.48 -7.05
CA SER A 400 -2.82 26.13 -6.92
C SER A 400 -3.90 25.14 -6.49
N ILE A 401 -3.90 24.79 -5.20
CA ILE A 401 -5.13 24.35 -4.54
C ILE A 401 -6.09 25.54 -4.65
N THR A 402 -7.13 25.42 -5.45
CA THR A 402 -8.10 26.49 -5.56
C THR A 402 -8.99 26.41 -4.33
N GLU A 403 -8.80 27.31 -3.37
CA GLU A 403 -9.74 27.58 -2.27
C GLU A 403 -11.01 28.31 -2.75
N ALA A 404 -11.33 28.19 -4.04
CA ALA A 404 -12.55 28.78 -4.55
C ALA A 404 -13.77 28.23 -3.81
N PRO A 405 -14.75 29.07 -3.48
CA PRO A 405 -15.98 28.59 -2.86
C PRO A 405 -16.60 27.54 -3.77
N LEU A 406 -16.71 26.32 -3.23
CA LEU A 406 -17.25 25.19 -3.99
C LEU A 406 -18.72 25.43 -4.29
N PRO A 407 -19.20 25.12 -5.50
CA PRO A 407 -20.60 25.28 -5.85
C PRO A 407 -21.48 24.48 -4.88
N ARG A 408 -22.61 25.05 -4.49
CA ARG A 408 -23.66 24.34 -3.74
C ARG A 408 -24.70 23.85 -4.75
N ALA A 409 -24.98 22.56 -4.74
CA ALA A 409 -26.10 21.98 -5.50
C ALA A 409 -26.85 21.01 -4.59
N PRO A 410 -28.16 20.82 -4.78
CA PRO A 410 -28.87 19.71 -4.16
C PRO A 410 -28.11 18.40 -4.43
N SER A 411 -27.78 17.66 -3.39
CA SER A 411 -27.09 16.39 -3.46
C SER A 411 -28.03 15.21 -3.21
N PRO A 412 -27.73 14.02 -3.72
CA PRO A 412 -28.48 12.81 -3.39
C PRO A 412 -28.54 12.56 -1.88
N ALA A 413 -29.66 11.99 -1.41
CA ALA A 413 -29.88 11.72 0.01
C ALA A 413 -28.79 10.82 0.63
N ILE A 414 -28.17 9.95 -0.15
CA ILE A 414 -27.03 9.11 0.30
C ILE A 414 -25.83 9.94 0.81
N PHE A 415 -25.72 11.20 0.40
CA PHE A 415 -24.64 12.10 0.83
C PHE A 415 -25.06 13.08 1.91
N SER A 416 -26.22 12.86 2.60
CA SER A 416 -26.76 13.82 3.60
C SER A 416 -25.73 14.23 4.66
N ASP A 417 -24.91 13.31 5.13
CA ASP A 417 -23.91 13.49 6.18
C ASP A 417 -22.46 13.49 5.66
N ASP A 418 -22.30 13.47 4.32
CA ASP A 418 -21.00 13.42 3.65
C ASP A 418 -20.70 14.72 2.90
N LEU A 419 -20.09 15.67 3.60
CA LEU A 419 -19.77 16.99 3.04
C LEU A 419 -18.80 16.91 1.85
N GLN A 420 -17.84 15.97 1.87
CA GLN A 420 -16.90 15.78 0.75
C GLN A 420 -17.65 15.30 -0.50
N ALA A 421 -18.52 14.29 -0.36
CA ALA A 421 -19.31 13.78 -1.47
C ALA A 421 -20.30 14.82 -2.00
N GLN A 422 -20.95 15.60 -1.14
CA GLN A 422 -21.82 16.73 -1.54
C GLN A 422 -21.05 17.75 -2.39
N ARG A 423 -19.83 18.13 -1.96
CA ARG A 423 -18.99 19.08 -2.68
C ARG A 423 -18.51 18.51 -4.02
N ALA A 424 -18.06 17.26 -4.03
CA ALA A 424 -17.64 16.58 -5.25
C ALA A 424 -18.78 16.45 -6.27
N TYR A 425 -19.98 16.12 -5.80
CA TYR A 425 -21.17 16.06 -6.64
C TYR A 425 -21.51 17.44 -7.24
N ALA A 426 -21.47 18.51 -6.44
CA ALA A 426 -21.70 19.87 -6.92
C ALA A 426 -20.66 20.32 -7.97
N VAL A 427 -19.38 19.96 -7.77
CA VAL A 427 -18.31 20.17 -8.76
C VAL A 427 -18.62 19.42 -10.06
N LEU A 428 -19.01 18.14 -9.97
CA LEU A 428 -19.38 17.35 -11.14
C LEU A 428 -20.56 17.98 -11.88
N LYS A 429 -21.61 18.40 -11.19
CA LYS A 429 -22.78 19.08 -11.78
C LYS A 429 -22.39 20.36 -12.53
N SER A 430 -21.45 21.14 -12.02
CA SER A 430 -20.97 22.36 -12.67
C SER A 430 -20.21 22.10 -13.99
N ARG A 431 -19.80 20.85 -14.25
CA ARG A 431 -19.07 20.41 -15.44
C ARG A 431 -19.94 19.71 -16.47
N ILE A 432 -21.15 19.30 -16.07
CA ILE A 432 -22.13 18.70 -16.99
C ILE A 432 -22.72 19.82 -17.86
N GLY A 433 -22.56 19.71 -19.18
CA GLY A 433 -23.11 20.69 -20.14
C GLY A 433 -22.18 21.83 -20.55
N ARG A 434 -20.88 21.74 -20.16
CA ARG A 434 -19.81 22.63 -20.65
C ARG A 434 -19.11 22.07 -21.90
#